data_ef6a0f9e86bc55472c8003ce704a5716
#
_entry.id   ef6a0f9e86bc55472c8003ce704a5716
#
_cell.length_a   1.000
_cell.length_b   1.000
_cell.length_c   1.000
_cell.angle_alpha   90.00
_cell.angle_beta   90.00
_cell.angle_gamma   90.00
#
_symmetry.space_group_name_H-M   'P 1'
#
loop_
_entity.id
_entity.type
_entity.pdbx_description
1 polymer ?
#
loop_
_entity_poly.entity_id
_entity_poly.type
_entity_poly.pdbx_seq_one_letter_code
_entity_poly.pdbx_strand_id
1 'polypeptide(L)'
;NVLFRYANTAPNGSALGSNTLAASNYTLYFGPWNLYMDALVADRTTANDNTAITHFPASPISTNMVFSSADGRAVGISTPGVMSADGRIGTGGHYDGIVTLNSNFGSQFDFFRGDGILSNQYDALRMFQHEIDEVLGLGSILGTGLSTATYFRPQDLFRYSAPDARSLTSSSNASSYFSIDGGATHIVGFNQNGNGDYGDWLSPACGASVQYVQYAFTCEGTIADVSATSPEGINLDVIGYDLTTATPEPASAALFATGLFVLIAVLPSRMRRRNHRSEVATAA
;
A
#
# COMPACT_ATOMS: atom_id res chain seq x y z
N ASN A 1 3.49 -1.72 -11.59
CA ASN A 1 4.29 -2.96 -11.53
C ASN A 1 5.27 -2.90 -10.35
N VAL A 2 5.16 -3.85 -9.40
CA VAL A 2 6.06 -3.95 -8.24
C VAL A 2 6.85 -5.25 -8.33
N LEU A 3 8.17 -5.18 -8.12
CA LEU A 3 9.03 -6.35 -7.99
C LEU A 3 9.20 -6.69 -6.51
N PHE A 4 8.95 -7.95 -6.14
CA PHE A 4 9.17 -8.43 -4.77
C PHE A 4 10.49 -9.19 -4.68
N ARG A 5 11.23 -8.93 -3.59
CA ARG A 5 12.50 -9.57 -3.28
C ARG A 5 12.51 -10.09 -1.84
N TYR A 6 13.20 -11.19 -1.64
CA TYR A 6 13.58 -11.69 -0.32
C TYR A 6 15.12 -11.72 -0.26
N ALA A 7 15.70 -10.71 0.38
CA ALA A 7 17.14 -10.49 0.39
C ALA A 7 17.57 -9.66 1.61
N ASN A 8 18.84 -9.71 1.97
CA ASN A 8 19.43 -8.87 3.03
C ASN A 8 20.07 -7.58 2.49
N THR A 9 19.89 -7.30 1.21
CA THR A 9 20.41 -6.11 0.54
C THR A 9 19.30 -5.37 -0.20
N ALA A 10 19.41 -4.06 -0.30
CA ALA A 10 18.63 -3.26 -1.22
C ALA A 10 18.95 -3.65 -2.70
N PRO A 11 18.11 -3.24 -3.68
CA PRO A 11 18.33 -3.57 -5.09
C PRO A 11 19.69 -3.18 -5.63
N ASN A 12 20.27 -2.09 -5.17
CA ASN A 12 21.60 -1.60 -5.53
C ASN A 12 22.76 -2.35 -4.85
N GLY A 13 22.47 -3.39 -4.05
CA GLY A 13 23.47 -4.21 -3.35
C GLY A 13 23.90 -3.67 -1.97
N SER A 14 23.43 -2.49 -1.52
CA SER A 14 23.74 -2.00 -0.18
C SER A 14 23.02 -2.84 0.89
N ALA A 15 23.67 -3.04 2.04
CA ALA A 15 23.03 -3.77 3.16
C ALA A 15 21.79 -3.02 3.67
N LEU A 16 20.75 -3.77 4.00
CA LEU A 16 19.61 -3.25 4.76
C LEU A 16 20.01 -2.98 6.21
N GLY A 17 19.34 -2.02 6.84
CA GLY A 17 19.54 -1.70 8.25
C GLY A 17 19.30 -2.89 9.17
N SER A 18 20.02 -2.96 10.28
CA SER A 18 19.91 -4.07 11.25
C SER A 18 18.52 -4.22 11.88
N ASN A 19 17.72 -3.16 11.86
CA ASN A 19 16.35 -3.13 12.40
C ASN A 19 15.29 -2.93 11.30
N THR A 20 15.67 -3.04 10.02
CA THR A 20 14.77 -2.87 8.90
C THR A 20 14.17 -4.22 8.51
N LEU A 21 12.90 -4.42 8.76
CA LEU A 21 12.17 -5.66 8.42
C LEU A 21 11.90 -5.77 6.92
N ALA A 22 11.52 -4.66 6.29
CA ALA A 22 11.29 -4.53 4.87
C ALA A 22 11.76 -3.16 4.39
N ALA A 23 11.86 -2.96 3.09
CA ALA A 23 12.18 -1.67 2.49
C ALA A 23 11.59 -1.56 1.07
N SER A 24 11.05 -0.41 0.74
CA SER A 24 10.64 -0.03 -0.60
C SER A 24 11.72 0.83 -1.28
N ASN A 25 11.86 0.63 -2.58
CA ASN A 25 12.54 1.55 -3.48
C ASN A 25 11.59 1.85 -4.62
N TYR A 26 11.31 3.10 -4.92
CA TYR A 26 10.30 3.43 -5.92
C TYR A 26 10.69 4.62 -6.77
N THR A 27 10.06 4.71 -7.95
CA THR A 27 10.27 5.78 -8.92
C THR A 27 9.51 7.03 -8.48
N LEU A 28 10.22 8.15 -8.37
CA LEU A 28 9.64 9.46 -8.08
C LEU A 28 9.67 10.35 -9.30
N TYR A 29 8.60 11.12 -9.47
CA TYR A 29 8.46 12.19 -10.43
C TYR A 29 8.36 13.53 -9.73
N PHE A 30 8.83 14.57 -10.40
CA PHE A 30 8.78 15.94 -9.95
C PHE A 30 7.99 16.75 -10.97
N GLY A 31 7.03 17.52 -10.51
CA GLY A 31 6.21 18.37 -11.37
C GLY A 31 5.80 19.66 -10.68
N PRO A 32 5.43 20.72 -11.44
CA PRO A 32 4.86 21.92 -10.85
C PRO A 32 3.68 21.59 -9.93
N TRP A 33 3.51 22.34 -8.84
CA TRP A 33 2.41 22.18 -7.90
C TRP A 33 1.06 22.03 -8.59
N ASN A 34 0.73 22.96 -9.51
CA ASN A 34 -0.56 22.96 -10.18
C ASN A 34 -0.77 21.73 -11.08
N LEU A 35 0.29 21.16 -11.68
CA LEU A 35 0.16 19.94 -12.50
C LEU A 35 -0.49 18.80 -11.70
N TYR A 36 -0.01 18.57 -10.49
CA TYR A 36 -0.53 17.50 -9.65
C TYR A 36 -1.89 17.87 -9.04
N MET A 37 -2.02 19.08 -8.50
CA MET A 37 -3.25 19.50 -7.83
C MET A 37 -4.45 19.58 -8.77
N ASP A 38 -4.26 20.07 -9.99
CA ASP A 38 -5.32 20.11 -11.00
C ASP A 38 -5.74 18.70 -11.43
N ALA A 39 -4.78 17.77 -11.56
CA ALA A 39 -5.04 16.37 -11.85
C ALA A 39 -5.82 15.69 -10.70
N LEU A 40 -5.38 15.87 -9.46
CA LEU A 40 -6.05 15.32 -8.28
C LEU A 40 -7.48 15.85 -8.11
N VAL A 41 -7.71 17.13 -8.38
CA VAL A 41 -9.07 17.72 -8.37
C VAL A 41 -9.95 17.15 -9.47
N ALA A 42 -9.37 16.88 -10.66
CA ALA A 42 -10.11 16.34 -11.80
C ALA A 42 -10.47 14.85 -11.60
N ASP A 43 -9.63 14.11 -10.88
CA ASP A 43 -9.78 12.68 -10.61
C ASP A 43 -10.89 12.35 -9.60
N ARG A 44 -11.28 13.28 -8.75
CA ARG A 44 -12.23 13.10 -7.65
C ARG A 44 -13.49 12.31 -8.01
N THR A 45 -13.77 11.26 -7.27
CA THR A 45 -14.96 10.42 -7.46
C THR A 45 -15.65 10.07 -6.14
N THR A 46 -14.93 10.07 -5.03
CA THR A 46 -15.40 9.57 -3.73
C THR A 46 -15.94 10.69 -2.80
N ALA A 47 -16.55 10.28 -1.69
CA ALA A 47 -16.96 11.22 -0.64
C ALA A 47 -15.74 11.80 0.11
N ASN A 48 -14.67 11.01 0.26
CA ASN A 48 -13.43 11.48 0.87
C ASN A 48 -12.75 12.54 0.01
N ASP A 49 -12.69 12.34 -1.32
CA ASP A 49 -12.16 13.34 -2.26
C ASP A 49 -12.92 14.65 -2.16
N ASN A 50 -14.25 14.56 -2.18
CA ASN A 50 -15.08 15.75 -2.08
C ASN A 50 -14.87 16.51 -0.75
N THR A 51 -14.62 15.79 0.35
CA THR A 51 -14.26 16.38 1.63
C THR A 51 -12.88 17.03 1.55
N ALA A 52 -11.88 16.28 1.08
CA ALA A 52 -10.48 16.70 1.01
C ALA A 52 -10.28 17.98 0.18
N ILE A 53 -10.90 18.04 -1.00
CA ILE A 53 -10.77 19.16 -1.95
C ILE A 53 -11.24 20.48 -1.34
N THR A 54 -12.28 20.48 -0.51
CA THR A 54 -12.77 21.70 0.14
C THR A 54 -11.79 22.32 1.12
N HIS A 55 -10.75 21.55 1.51
CA HIS A 55 -9.72 21.96 2.47
C HIS A 55 -8.33 22.08 1.84
N PHE A 56 -8.24 21.99 0.52
CA PHE A 56 -6.95 22.24 -0.16
C PHE A 56 -6.52 23.69 0.04
N PRO A 57 -5.19 23.95 0.08
CA PRO A 57 -4.69 25.30 0.24
C PRO A 57 -5.11 26.17 -0.95
N ALA A 58 -5.60 27.38 -0.68
CA ALA A 58 -6.06 28.34 -1.69
C ALA A 58 -4.93 28.85 -2.62
N SER A 59 -3.68 28.63 -2.23
CA SER A 59 -2.49 28.95 -3.03
C SER A 59 -1.41 27.88 -2.79
N PRO A 60 -0.48 27.70 -3.76
CA PRO A 60 0.59 26.73 -3.61
C PRO A 60 1.41 26.92 -2.32
N ILE A 61 1.57 25.85 -1.55
CA ILE A 61 2.45 25.81 -0.37
C ILE A 61 3.90 25.61 -0.82
N SER A 62 4.10 24.94 -1.96
CA SER A 62 5.39 24.57 -2.52
C SER A 62 5.45 24.89 -4.01
N THR A 63 6.66 24.98 -4.56
CA THR A 63 6.85 25.18 -5.99
C THR A 63 6.51 23.90 -6.79
N ASN A 64 6.88 22.72 -6.26
CA ASN A 64 6.74 21.45 -6.94
C ASN A 64 6.09 20.39 -6.02
N MET A 65 5.40 19.46 -6.65
CA MET A 65 4.99 18.19 -6.04
C MET A 65 6.00 17.10 -6.39
N VAL A 66 6.19 16.16 -5.46
CA VAL A 66 6.98 14.94 -5.63
C VAL A 66 6.06 13.77 -5.38
N PHE A 67 5.82 12.96 -6.38
CA PHE A 67 4.87 11.86 -6.31
C PHE A 67 5.45 10.58 -6.93
N SER A 68 4.98 9.43 -6.49
CA SER A 68 5.43 8.16 -7.06
C SER A 68 4.92 8.00 -8.50
N SER A 69 5.58 7.14 -9.28
CA SER A 69 5.11 6.83 -10.63
C SER A 69 3.70 6.22 -10.63
N ALA A 70 3.37 5.45 -9.60
CA ALA A 70 2.05 4.84 -9.45
C ALA A 70 1.00 5.89 -9.12
N ASP A 71 1.29 6.79 -8.16
CA ASP A 71 0.43 7.87 -7.73
C ASP A 71 0.15 8.88 -8.87
N GLY A 72 1.19 9.29 -9.61
CA GLY A 72 0.98 10.17 -10.76
C GLY A 72 0.03 9.57 -11.81
N ARG A 73 0.08 8.25 -12.04
CA ARG A 73 -0.87 7.59 -12.95
C ARG A 73 -2.27 7.45 -12.34
N ALA A 74 -2.38 7.30 -11.04
CA ALA A 74 -3.67 7.25 -10.36
C ALA A 74 -4.46 8.53 -10.65
N VAL A 75 -3.82 9.70 -10.59
CA VAL A 75 -4.44 10.99 -10.93
C VAL A 75 -4.39 11.32 -12.44
N GLY A 76 -4.08 10.37 -13.32
CA GLY A 76 -4.10 10.56 -14.79
C GLY A 76 -2.86 11.22 -15.39
N ILE A 77 -1.78 11.44 -14.63
CA ILE A 77 -0.51 11.97 -15.18
C ILE A 77 0.30 10.83 -15.79
N SER A 78 0.92 11.06 -16.97
CA SER A 78 1.76 10.06 -17.63
C SER A 78 3.11 9.89 -16.91
N THR A 79 3.17 8.97 -15.96
CA THR A 79 4.35 8.68 -15.12
C THR A 79 4.64 7.18 -15.10
N PRO A 80 5.21 6.61 -16.19
CA PRO A 80 5.51 5.18 -16.24
C PRO A 80 6.53 4.77 -15.17
N GLY A 81 6.44 3.52 -14.71
CA GLY A 81 7.53 2.91 -13.96
C GLY A 81 8.78 2.78 -14.84
N VAL A 82 9.92 3.24 -14.36
CA VAL A 82 11.20 3.25 -15.09
C VAL A 82 12.35 2.66 -14.27
N MET A 83 12.03 1.89 -13.23
CA MET A 83 13.02 1.22 -12.40
C MET A 83 13.33 -0.17 -12.96
N SER A 84 14.61 -0.51 -13.09
CA SER A 84 15.08 -1.85 -13.41
C SER A 84 15.21 -2.72 -12.15
N ALA A 85 15.34 -4.03 -12.30
CA ALA A 85 15.40 -4.99 -11.18
C ALA A 85 16.58 -4.78 -10.20
N ASP A 86 17.61 -4.05 -10.61
CA ASP A 86 18.75 -3.65 -9.78
C ASP A 86 18.56 -2.25 -9.12
N GLY A 87 17.36 -1.68 -9.23
CA GLY A 87 17.00 -0.40 -8.61
C GLY A 87 17.44 0.85 -9.39
N ARG A 88 18.04 0.71 -10.56
CA ARG A 88 18.40 1.86 -11.39
C ARG A 88 17.19 2.44 -12.09
N ILE A 89 17.13 3.76 -12.13
CA ILE A 89 16.08 4.52 -12.84
C ILE A 89 16.58 4.84 -14.25
N GLY A 90 15.79 4.54 -15.26
CA GLY A 90 16.12 4.90 -16.65
C GLY A 90 15.48 4.02 -17.71
N THR A 91 15.95 4.21 -18.95
CA THR A 91 15.43 3.50 -20.13
C THR A 91 15.59 1.97 -19.98
N GLY A 92 14.49 1.24 -20.18
CA GLY A 92 14.44 -0.21 -20.04
C GLY A 92 13.94 -0.70 -18.68
N GLY A 93 13.81 0.19 -17.68
CA GLY A 93 13.08 -0.09 -16.45
C GLY A 93 11.57 -0.11 -16.71
N HIS A 94 10.82 -0.85 -15.90
CA HIS A 94 9.37 -0.98 -16.04
C HIS A 94 8.65 -1.18 -14.70
N TYR A 95 9.40 -1.18 -13.59
CA TYR A 95 8.82 -1.25 -12.25
C TYR A 95 8.55 0.15 -11.72
N ASP A 96 7.44 0.29 -10.98
CA ASP A 96 7.14 1.44 -10.16
C ASP A 96 7.99 1.46 -8.91
N GLY A 97 8.23 0.27 -8.36
CA GLY A 97 9.05 0.08 -7.21
C GLY A 97 9.48 -1.38 -7.00
N ILE A 98 10.37 -1.56 -6.05
CA ILE A 98 10.89 -2.84 -5.59
C ILE A 98 10.67 -2.92 -4.09
N VAL A 99 9.95 -3.92 -3.64
CA VAL A 99 9.74 -4.22 -2.22
C VAL A 99 10.67 -5.35 -1.82
N THR A 100 11.52 -5.12 -0.82
CA THR A 100 12.46 -6.11 -0.31
C THR A 100 12.12 -6.48 1.13
N LEU A 101 11.74 -7.73 1.38
CA LEU A 101 11.64 -8.28 2.73
C LEU A 101 13.03 -8.74 3.17
N ASN A 102 13.48 -8.30 4.36
CA ASN A 102 14.84 -8.54 4.82
C ASN A 102 15.06 -9.99 5.28
N SER A 103 15.82 -10.77 4.52
CA SER A 103 16.07 -12.17 4.81
C SER A 103 16.88 -12.42 6.09
N ASN A 104 17.51 -11.40 6.69
CA ASN A 104 18.13 -11.52 8.01
C ASN A 104 17.13 -11.81 9.13
N PHE A 105 15.86 -11.49 8.93
CA PHE A 105 14.75 -11.77 9.84
C PHE A 105 13.97 -13.04 9.46
N GLY A 106 14.48 -13.89 8.59
CA GLY A 106 13.76 -15.00 8.00
C GLY A 106 13.00 -15.91 8.97
N SER A 107 13.61 -16.25 10.11
CA SER A 107 12.98 -17.06 11.16
C SER A 107 11.96 -16.28 12.02
N GLN A 108 11.93 -14.97 11.89
CA GLN A 108 11.02 -14.09 12.62
C GLN A 108 9.81 -13.67 11.77
N PHE A 109 9.73 -14.08 10.49
CA PHE A 109 8.56 -13.84 9.65
C PHE A 109 7.62 -15.02 9.67
N ASP A 110 6.34 -14.72 9.79
CA ASP A 110 5.25 -15.62 9.49
C ASP A 110 4.68 -15.28 8.12
N PHE A 111 4.70 -16.26 7.22
CA PHE A 111 4.19 -16.16 5.85
C PHE A 111 2.78 -16.73 5.70
N PHE A 112 2.22 -17.29 6.78
CA PHE A 112 0.94 -17.97 6.72
C PHE A 112 0.02 -17.58 7.89
N ARG A 113 -1.02 -16.85 7.59
CA ARG A 113 -1.99 -16.34 8.56
C ARG A 113 -3.08 -17.35 8.97
N GLY A 114 -3.12 -18.55 8.39
CA GLY A 114 -4.22 -19.50 8.55
C GLY A 114 -4.40 -20.07 9.95
N ASP A 115 -3.35 -20.07 10.76
CA ASP A 115 -3.31 -20.49 12.17
C ASP A 115 -3.00 -19.31 13.13
N GLY A 116 -3.01 -18.08 12.61
CA GLY A 116 -2.65 -16.86 13.31
C GLY A 116 -1.15 -16.57 13.24
N ILE A 117 -0.74 -15.34 13.61
CA ILE A 117 0.67 -14.96 13.69
C ILE A 117 1.20 -15.29 15.08
N LEU A 118 2.33 -16.00 15.16
CA LEU A 118 2.96 -16.35 16.43
C LEU A 118 3.42 -15.08 17.16
N SER A 119 3.32 -15.08 18.48
CA SER A 119 3.59 -13.92 19.36
C SER A 119 5.05 -13.40 19.32
N ASN A 120 5.94 -14.15 18.68
CA ASN A 120 7.36 -13.82 18.47
C ASN A 120 7.72 -13.72 16.98
N GLN A 121 6.74 -13.52 16.11
CA GLN A 121 6.94 -13.38 14.67
C GLN A 121 6.22 -12.14 14.14
N TYR A 122 6.76 -11.61 13.05
CA TYR A 122 6.17 -10.53 12.25
C TYR A 122 5.35 -11.10 11.11
N ASP A 123 4.21 -10.53 10.87
CA ASP A 123 3.36 -10.85 9.73
C ASP A 123 3.99 -10.36 8.43
N ALA A 124 4.50 -11.27 7.60
CA ALA A 124 5.16 -10.94 6.34
C ALA A 124 4.24 -10.21 5.36
N LEU A 125 2.94 -10.56 5.32
CA LEU A 125 1.98 -9.90 4.43
C LEU A 125 1.75 -8.45 4.83
N ARG A 126 1.65 -8.15 6.12
CA ARG A 126 1.58 -6.77 6.61
C ARG A 126 2.81 -5.95 6.19
N MET A 127 4.01 -6.54 6.26
CA MET A 127 5.22 -5.85 5.82
C MET A 127 5.19 -5.54 4.32
N PHE A 128 4.72 -6.49 3.50
CA PHE A 128 4.56 -6.24 2.08
C PHE A 128 3.52 -5.14 1.79
N GLN A 129 2.40 -5.12 2.50
CA GLN A 129 1.38 -4.07 2.34
C GLN A 129 1.94 -2.70 2.68
N HIS A 130 2.68 -2.56 3.79
CA HIS A 130 3.34 -1.32 4.19
C HIS A 130 4.22 -0.76 3.07
N GLU A 131 5.13 -1.57 2.56
CA GLU A 131 6.06 -1.15 1.51
C GLU A 131 5.37 -0.91 0.15
N ILE A 132 4.27 -1.62 -0.13
CA ILE A 132 3.44 -1.36 -1.32
C ILE A 132 2.78 0.00 -1.22
N ASP A 133 2.22 0.37 -0.06
CA ASP A 133 1.58 1.66 0.15
C ASP A 133 2.56 2.82 -0.11
N GLU A 134 3.83 2.67 0.24
CA GLU A 134 4.87 3.64 -0.09
C GLU A 134 5.13 3.73 -1.61
N VAL A 135 5.19 2.60 -2.32
CA VAL A 135 5.29 2.58 -3.78
C VAL A 135 4.07 3.24 -4.42
N LEU A 136 2.89 3.07 -3.82
CA LEU A 136 1.65 3.70 -4.26
C LEU A 136 1.64 5.22 -4.00
N GLY A 137 2.38 5.74 -3.02
CA GLY A 137 2.51 7.18 -2.83
C GLY A 137 2.46 7.67 -1.38
N LEU A 138 2.20 6.76 -0.42
CA LEU A 138 2.30 7.14 0.98
C LEU A 138 3.76 7.49 1.32
N GLY A 139 3.94 8.61 2.00
CA GLY A 139 5.25 9.10 2.37
C GLY A 139 5.31 10.63 2.48
N SER A 140 6.28 11.14 3.18
CA SER A 140 6.44 12.56 3.47
C SER A 140 7.73 13.12 2.86
N ILE A 141 7.72 14.42 2.57
CA ILE A 141 8.95 15.17 2.25
C ILE A 141 9.79 15.43 3.50
N LEU A 142 9.18 15.34 4.67
CA LEU A 142 9.87 15.58 5.94
C LEU A 142 10.93 14.49 6.16
N GLY A 143 12.05 14.86 6.76
CA GLY A 143 13.18 13.94 6.97
C GLY A 143 14.07 13.69 5.75
N THR A 144 13.64 14.05 4.55
CA THR A 144 14.46 13.87 3.32
C THR A 144 15.60 14.87 3.17
N GLY A 145 15.63 15.93 3.96
CA GLY A 145 16.55 17.05 3.80
C GLY A 145 16.15 18.05 2.69
N LEU A 146 15.07 17.80 1.96
CA LEU A 146 14.54 18.70 0.96
C LEU A 146 13.67 19.82 1.61
N SER A 147 13.65 21.00 0.98
CA SER A 147 12.84 22.10 1.46
C SER A 147 11.36 21.92 1.14
N THR A 148 10.49 22.02 2.13
CA THR A 148 9.02 21.99 1.96
C THR A 148 8.49 23.13 1.11
N ALA A 149 9.19 24.29 1.05
CA ALA A 149 8.81 25.38 0.17
C ALA A 149 9.09 25.10 -1.31
N THR A 150 9.97 24.14 -1.61
CA THR A 150 10.33 23.75 -2.98
C THR A 150 9.66 22.44 -3.40
N TYR A 151 9.55 21.49 -2.48
CA TYR A 151 9.06 20.14 -2.74
C TYR A 151 8.01 19.74 -1.70
N PHE A 152 6.96 19.05 -2.16
CA PHE A 152 5.86 18.61 -1.32
C PHE A 152 5.37 17.25 -1.77
N ARG A 153 4.95 16.38 -0.85
CA ARG A 153 4.34 15.10 -1.21
C ARG A 153 2.83 15.15 -1.04
N PRO A 154 2.07 14.37 -1.82
CA PRO A 154 0.61 14.34 -1.75
C PRO A 154 0.07 14.07 -0.34
N GLN A 155 0.62 13.11 0.38
CA GLN A 155 0.22 12.79 1.75
C GLN A 155 0.40 13.97 2.72
N ASP A 156 1.40 14.84 2.52
CA ASP A 156 1.65 16.00 3.38
C ASP A 156 0.52 17.04 3.30
N LEU A 157 -0.33 17.02 2.26
CA LEU A 157 -1.55 17.85 2.16
C LEU A 157 -2.50 17.63 3.33
N PHE A 158 -2.45 16.47 3.94
CA PHE A 158 -3.40 15.99 4.96
C PHE A 158 -2.80 15.94 6.36
N ARG A 159 -1.68 16.62 6.56
CA ARG A 159 -0.92 16.64 7.82
C ARG A 159 -1.26 17.87 8.63
N TYR A 160 -1.88 17.71 9.81
CA TYR A 160 -2.37 18.80 10.65
C TYR A 160 -1.86 18.69 12.10
N SER A 161 -1.78 19.82 12.80
CA SER A 161 -1.52 19.91 14.25
C SER A 161 -2.75 20.42 15.03
N ALA A 162 -3.67 21.09 14.34
CA ALA A 162 -4.95 21.59 14.84
C ALA A 162 -5.89 21.88 13.64
N PRO A 163 -7.19 22.11 13.84
CA PRO A 163 -8.07 22.58 12.78
C PRO A 163 -7.47 23.79 12.06
N ASP A 164 -7.46 23.74 10.73
CA ASP A 164 -6.89 24.74 9.80
C ASP A 164 -5.37 24.98 9.95
N ALA A 165 -4.67 24.24 10.79
CA ALA A 165 -3.25 24.35 11.03
C ALA A 165 -2.48 23.14 10.51
N ARG A 166 -1.89 23.23 9.30
CA ARG A 166 -1.01 22.18 8.76
C ARG A 166 0.29 22.09 9.56
N SER A 167 0.80 20.88 9.71
CA SER A 167 2.05 20.57 10.42
C SER A 167 3.11 20.08 9.45
N LEU A 168 4.08 20.93 9.12
CA LEU A 168 5.18 20.61 8.21
C LEU A 168 6.54 20.62 8.94
N THR A 169 6.57 20.14 10.16
CA THR A 169 7.79 20.04 10.97
C THR A 169 8.17 18.60 11.26
N SER A 170 9.46 18.33 11.24
CA SER A 170 10.07 17.06 11.68
C SER A 170 10.50 17.07 13.15
N SER A 171 10.09 18.06 13.95
CA SER A 171 10.41 18.12 15.37
C SER A 171 9.78 16.98 16.13
N SER A 172 10.58 16.23 16.91
CA SER A 172 10.10 15.13 17.75
C SER A 172 9.16 15.57 18.87
N ASN A 173 9.14 16.87 19.19
CA ASN A 173 8.22 17.45 20.17
C ASN A 173 6.90 17.91 19.57
N ALA A 174 6.77 17.90 18.24
CA ALA A 174 5.54 18.27 17.59
C ALA A 174 4.55 17.09 17.60
N SER A 175 3.26 17.42 17.57
CA SER A 175 2.19 16.47 17.30
C SER A 175 1.61 16.78 15.92
N SER A 176 1.46 15.77 15.09
CA SER A 176 0.74 15.90 13.84
C SER A 176 -0.13 14.67 13.57
N TYR A 177 -1.21 14.87 12.84
CA TYR A 177 -2.17 13.81 12.55
C TYR A 177 -2.72 13.94 11.14
N PHE A 178 -3.16 12.80 10.61
CA PHE A 178 -3.85 12.69 9.35
C PHE A 178 -5.31 13.14 9.49
N SER A 179 -5.73 14.00 8.59
CA SER A 179 -7.10 14.52 8.49
C SER A 179 -7.41 14.91 7.06
N ILE A 180 -8.62 14.62 6.59
CA ILE A 180 -9.09 14.99 5.25
C ILE A 180 -10.06 16.19 5.26
N ASP A 181 -10.45 16.65 6.45
CA ASP A 181 -11.43 17.71 6.67
C ASP A 181 -10.82 18.96 7.32
N GLY A 182 -9.63 19.35 6.88
CA GLY A 182 -8.98 20.56 7.36
C GLY A 182 -8.42 20.47 8.79
N GLY A 183 -8.24 19.27 9.31
CA GLY A 183 -7.78 19.07 10.69
C GLY A 183 -8.90 18.99 11.73
N ALA A 184 -10.17 19.02 11.32
CA ALA A 184 -11.30 18.92 12.25
C ALA A 184 -11.40 17.51 12.85
N THR A 185 -11.16 16.46 12.06
CA THR A 185 -11.13 15.08 12.51
C THR A 185 -9.69 14.58 12.61
N HIS A 186 -9.29 14.07 13.77
CA HIS A 186 -8.05 13.36 13.97
C HIS A 186 -8.26 11.87 13.62
N ILE A 187 -7.83 11.44 12.43
CA ILE A 187 -7.98 10.06 11.99
C ILE A 187 -6.90 9.18 12.64
N VAL A 188 -5.62 9.51 12.47
CA VAL A 188 -4.46 8.83 13.08
C VAL A 188 -3.30 9.81 13.24
N GLY A 189 -2.44 9.62 14.25
CA GLY A 189 -1.23 10.42 14.41
C GLY A 189 -0.16 10.05 13.38
N PHE A 190 0.61 11.03 12.91
CA PHE A 190 1.84 10.78 12.16
C PHE A 190 3.04 10.52 13.07
N ASN A 191 3.94 9.66 12.62
CA ASN A 191 5.23 9.48 13.28
C ASN A 191 6.05 10.78 13.29
N GLN A 192 6.64 11.09 14.46
CA GLN A 192 7.56 12.21 14.67
C GLN A 192 8.91 11.73 15.21
N ASN A 193 9.15 10.41 15.25
CA ASN A 193 10.42 9.82 15.63
C ASN A 193 11.31 9.70 14.39
N GLY A 194 12.45 10.37 14.40
CA GLY A 194 13.41 10.36 13.27
C GLY A 194 14.10 9.03 12.99
N ASN A 195 13.81 7.96 13.77
CA ASN A 195 14.26 6.60 13.46
C ASN A 195 13.26 5.81 12.58
N GLY A 196 12.11 6.40 12.25
CA GLY A 196 11.11 5.87 11.31
C GLY A 196 10.67 6.96 10.34
N ASP A 197 9.94 6.58 9.31
CA ASP A 197 9.49 7.50 8.28
C ASP A 197 8.43 8.48 8.80
N TYR A 198 8.52 9.74 8.37
CA TYR A 198 7.56 10.78 8.76
C TYR A 198 6.21 10.64 8.03
N GLY A 199 6.15 9.86 6.96
CA GLY A 199 4.92 9.50 6.26
C GLY A 199 4.10 8.44 7.00
N ASP A 200 4.74 7.68 7.87
CA ASP A 200 4.11 6.61 8.63
C ASP A 200 3.25 7.12 9.79
N TRP A 201 2.39 6.24 10.26
CA TRP A 201 1.57 6.52 11.45
C TRP A 201 2.36 6.35 12.75
N LEU A 202 1.99 7.15 13.72
CA LEU A 202 2.50 7.04 15.09
C LEU A 202 2.14 5.67 15.67
N SER A 203 3.15 4.85 15.91
CA SER A 203 2.96 3.51 16.48
C SER A 203 2.55 3.58 17.95
N PRO A 204 1.50 2.88 18.37
CA PRO A 204 1.17 2.72 19.78
C PRO A 204 2.15 1.75 20.46
N ALA A 205 2.05 1.61 21.76
CA ALA A 205 2.71 0.51 22.46
C ALA A 205 2.22 -0.85 21.94
N CYS A 206 3.12 -1.84 21.89
CA CYS A 206 2.75 -3.21 21.52
C CYS A 206 1.64 -3.74 22.47
N GLY A 207 0.66 -4.43 21.91
CA GLY A 207 -0.54 -4.89 22.61
C GLY A 207 -1.76 -3.97 22.51
N ALA A 208 -1.67 -2.85 21.77
CA ALA A 208 -2.83 -2.05 21.43
C ALA A 208 -3.83 -2.89 20.60
N SER A 209 -5.13 -2.65 20.85
CA SER A 209 -6.21 -3.42 20.21
C SER A 209 -6.40 -3.09 18.72
N VAL A 210 -6.00 -1.90 18.29
CA VAL A 210 -6.06 -1.46 16.89
C VAL A 210 -4.66 -1.48 16.30
N GLN A 211 -4.53 -2.12 15.15
CA GLN A 211 -3.29 -2.20 14.40
C GLN A 211 -3.53 -1.65 13.00
N TYR A 212 -2.60 -0.84 12.51
CA TYR A 212 -2.59 -0.32 11.15
C TYR A 212 -1.35 -0.80 10.39
N VAL A 213 -1.49 -0.94 9.08
CA VAL A 213 -0.39 -1.41 8.21
C VAL A 213 0.77 -0.44 8.25
N GLN A 214 0.49 0.87 8.12
CA GLN A 214 1.49 1.93 7.99
C GLN A 214 2.04 2.45 9.34
N TYR A 215 2.00 1.68 10.42
CA TYR A 215 2.73 2.06 11.63
C TYR A 215 4.25 2.07 11.40
N ALA A 216 4.93 3.14 11.80
CA ALA A 216 6.39 3.30 11.68
C ALA A 216 7.19 2.18 12.38
N PHE A 217 6.62 1.61 13.41
CA PHE A 217 7.20 0.48 14.16
C PHE A 217 6.13 -0.57 14.37
N THR A 218 6.35 -1.76 13.84
CA THR A 218 5.43 -2.87 13.97
C THR A 218 5.74 -3.74 15.17
N CYS A 219 4.74 -4.47 15.68
CA CYS A 219 4.88 -5.41 16.78
C CYS A 219 4.72 -6.85 16.29
N GLU A 220 5.47 -7.76 16.92
CA GLU A 220 5.29 -9.20 16.72
C GLU A 220 3.87 -9.65 17.15
N GLY A 221 3.40 -10.74 16.58
CA GLY A 221 2.09 -11.32 16.89
C GLY A 221 0.89 -10.49 16.44
N THR A 222 1.07 -9.49 15.58
CA THR A 222 0.00 -8.57 15.18
C THR A 222 -0.31 -8.67 13.70
N ILE A 223 -1.61 -8.64 13.35
CA ILE A 223 -2.14 -8.61 11.99
C ILE A 223 -2.74 -7.23 11.71
N ALA A 224 -2.51 -6.72 10.53
CA ALA A 224 -3.23 -5.56 9.99
C ALA A 224 -3.36 -5.70 8.48
N ASP A 225 -4.44 -5.15 7.92
CA ASP A 225 -4.69 -5.10 6.49
C ASP A 225 -5.16 -3.70 6.08
N VAL A 226 -4.79 -3.30 4.88
CA VAL A 226 -5.37 -2.11 4.24
C VAL A 226 -6.83 -2.39 3.91
N SER A 227 -7.69 -1.45 4.23
CA SER A 227 -9.11 -1.48 3.91
C SER A 227 -9.60 -0.09 3.49
N ALA A 228 -10.75 -0.01 2.86
CA ALA A 228 -11.35 1.28 2.47
C ALA A 228 -11.64 2.22 3.66
N THR A 229 -11.65 1.71 4.89
CA THR A 229 -11.91 2.48 6.10
C THR A 229 -10.70 2.59 7.02
N SER A 230 -9.59 1.92 6.71
CA SER A 230 -8.34 2.13 7.43
C SER A 230 -7.71 3.48 7.06
N PRO A 231 -6.87 4.07 7.91
CA PRO A 231 -6.19 5.32 7.59
C PRO A 231 -5.40 5.28 6.29
N GLU A 232 -4.75 4.16 5.97
CA GLU A 232 -4.03 3.92 4.71
C GLU A 232 -4.97 3.99 3.52
N GLY A 233 -6.10 3.26 3.59
CA GLY A 233 -7.08 3.26 2.53
C GLY A 233 -7.69 4.64 2.29
N ILE A 234 -8.07 5.37 3.35
CA ILE A 234 -8.56 6.74 3.23
C ILE A 234 -7.49 7.66 2.63
N ASN A 235 -6.20 7.46 3.00
CA ASN A 235 -5.12 8.27 2.46
C ASN A 235 -4.84 7.97 0.98
N LEU A 236 -4.83 6.69 0.60
CA LEU A 236 -4.73 6.29 -0.81
C LEU A 236 -5.89 6.89 -1.63
N ASP A 237 -7.12 6.83 -1.12
CA ASP A 237 -8.30 7.42 -1.75
C ASP A 237 -8.06 8.91 -2.07
N VAL A 238 -7.70 9.72 -1.09
CA VAL A 238 -7.57 11.18 -1.26
C VAL A 238 -6.29 11.63 -1.99
N ILE A 239 -5.38 10.73 -2.34
CA ILE A 239 -4.24 11.00 -3.22
C ILE A 239 -4.47 10.46 -4.65
N GLY A 240 -5.65 9.90 -4.97
CA GLY A 240 -6.08 9.57 -6.32
C GLY A 240 -6.33 8.07 -6.60
N TYR A 241 -6.44 7.22 -5.56
CA TYR A 241 -6.84 5.83 -5.75
C TYR A 241 -8.30 5.62 -5.37
N ASP A 242 -9.14 5.36 -6.36
CA ASP A 242 -10.54 4.98 -6.10
C ASP A 242 -10.62 3.60 -5.46
N LEU A 243 -10.92 3.56 -4.17
CA LEU A 243 -11.11 2.31 -3.46
C LEU A 243 -12.46 1.70 -3.85
N THR A 244 -12.46 0.86 -4.86
CA THR A 244 -13.64 0.06 -5.18
C THR A 244 -13.84 -0.99 -4.10
N THR A 245 -15.08 -1.11 -3.59
CA THR A 245 -15.45 -2.32 -2.85
C THR A 245 -15.17 -3.51 -3.74
N ALA A 246 -14.35 -4.46 -3.24
CA ALA A 246 -14.03 -5.67 -3.99
C ALA A 246 -15.33 -6.33 -4.46
N THR A 247 -15.66 -6.16 -5.72
CA THR A 247 -16.70 -6.98 -6.34
C THR A 247 -16.11 -8.37 -6.50
N PRO A 248 -16.71 -9.42 -5.92
CA PRO A 248 -16.26 -10.78 -6.15
C PRO A 248 -16.15 -10.98 -7.67
N GLU A 249 -14.99 -11.41 -8.15
CA GLU A 249 -14.78 -11.58 -9.59
C GLU A 249 -15.85 -12.51 -10.15
N PRO A 250 -16.73 -12.05 -11.05
CA PRO A 250 -17.82 -12.87 -11.59
C PRO A 250 -17.29 -14.14 -12.29
N ALA A 251 -16.05 -14.09 -12.79
CA ALA A 251 -15.39 -15.19 -13.48
C ALA A 251 -15.04 -16.35 -12.54
N SER A 252 -14.61 -16.12 -11.30
CA SER A 252 -14.25 -17.20 -10.37
C SER A 252 -15.49 -17.97 -9.89
N ALA A 253 -16.59 -17.29 -9.60
CA ALA A 253 -17.86 -17.92 -9.25
C ALA A 253 -18.47 -18.67 -10.44
N ALA A 254 -18.38 -18.13 -11.66
CA ALA A 254 -18.84 -18.79 -12.88
C ALA A 254 -17.98 -20.00 -13.25
N LEU A 255 -16.65 -19.93 -13.07
CA LEU A 255 -15.76 -21.09 -13.28
C LEU A 255 -16.01 -22.20 -12.24
N PHE A 256 -16.25 -21.86 -10.97
CA PHE A 256 -16.62 -22.83 -9.95
C PHE A 256 -17.96 -23.50 -10.26
N ALA A 257 -18.97 -22.74 -10.67
CA ALA A 257 -20.28 -23.26 -11.04
C ALA A 257 -20.20 -24.13 -12.29
N THR A 258 -19.49 -23.71 -13.35
CA THR A 258 -19.30 -24.50 -14.58
C THR A 258 -18.47 -25.76 -14.33
N GLY A 259 -17.42 -25.70 -13.51
CA GLY A 259 -16.62 -26.84 -13.09
C GLY A 259 -17.46 -27.89 -12.34
N LEU A 260 -18.32 -27.45 -11.43
CA LEU A 260 -19.21 -28.32 -10.67
C LEU A 260 -20.29 -28.98 -11.56
N PHE A 261 -20.87 -28.25 -12.51
CA PHE A 261 -21.82 -28.78 -13.47
C PHE A 261 -21.19 -29.83 -14.40
N VAL A 262 -19.97 -29.65 -14.87
CA VAL A 262 -19.24 -30.64 -15.67
C VAL A 262 -18.94 -31.89 -14.85
N LEU A 263 -18.56 -31.76 -13.57
CA LEU A 263 -18.31 -32.90 -12.68
C LEU A 263 -19.60 -33.72 -12.44
N ILE A 264 -20.73 -33.05 -12.19
CA ILE A 264 -22.04 -33.69 -11.95
C ILE A 264 -22.54 -34.35 -13.23
N ALA A 265 -22.32 -33.77 -14.42
CA ALA A 265 -22.76 -34.35 -15.68
C ALA A 265 -21.90 -35.53 -16.17
N VAL A 266 -20.60 -35.56 -15.85
CA VAL A 266 -19.67 -36.58 -16.34
C VAL A 266 -19.60 -37.81 -15.43
N LEU A 267 -19.77 -37.69 -14.12
CA LEU A 267 -19.72 -38.80 -13.16
C LEU A 267 -20.82 -39.85 -13.36
N PRO A 268 -22.10 -39.50 -13.57
CA PRO A 268 -23.14 -40.53 -13.77
C PRO A 268 -22.98 -41.30 -15.08
N SER A 269 -22.46 -40.73 -16.14
CA SER A 269 -22.29 -41.40 -17.43
C SER A 269 -21.14 -42.41 -17.43
N ARG A 270 -20.12 -42.24 -16.60
CA ARG A 270 -19.03 -43.23 -16.43
C ARG A 270 -19.44 -44.42 -15.57
N MET A 271 -20.29 -44.25 -14.57
CA MET A 271 -20.82 -45.34 -13.76
C MET A 271 -21.78 -46.22 -14.57
N ARG A 272 -22.65 -45.65 -15.43
CA ARG A 272 -23.53 -46.44 -16.31
C ARG A 272 -22.78 -47.28 -17.35
N ARG A 273 -21.65 -46.83 -17.88
CA ARG A 273 -20.83 -47.59 -18.83
C ARG A 273 -20.08 -48.78 -18.18
N ARG A 274 -19.79 -48.72 -16.90
CA ARG A 274 -19.12 -49.82 -16.18
C ARG A 274 -20.08 -50.97 -15.88
N ASN A 275 -21.34 -50.69 -15.56
CA ASN A 275 -22.34 -51.73 -15.30
C ASN A 275 -22.76 -52.48 -16.58
N HIS A 276 -22.73 -51.85 -17.76
CA HIS A 276 -23.09 -52.53 -19.02
C HIS A 276 -21.98 -53.48 -19.54
N ARG A 277 -20.74 -53.35 -19.06
CA ARG A 277 -19.64 -54.24 -19.45
C ARG A 277 -19.53 -55.51 -18.58
N SER A 278 -20.12 -55.51 -17.38
CA SER A 278 -20.13 -56.69 -16.51
C SER A 278 -21.28 -57.67 -16.81
N GLU A 279 -22.32 -57.24 -17.52
CA GLU A 279 -23.44 -58.17 -17.89
C GLU A 279 -23.20 -58.92 -19.21
N VAL A 280 -22.24 -58.51 -20.06
CA VAL A 280 -21.96 -59.22 -21.32
C VAL A 280 -20.89 -60.33 -21.15
N ALA A 281 -20.25 -60.46 -19.99
CA ALA A 281 -19.19 -61.44 -19.74
C ALA A 281 -19.69 -62.75 -19.07
N THR A 282 -20.99 -62.88 -18.84
CA THR A 282 -21.57 -64.04 -18.15
C THR A 282 -22.51 -64.88 -19.03
N ALA A 283 -22.55 -64.63 -20.35
CA ALA A 283 -23.35 -65.39 -21.33
C ALA A 283 -22.49 -65.88 -22.50
N ALA A 284 -21.48 -66.77 -22.20
CA ALA A 284 -20.79 -67.59 -23.17
C ALA A 284 -20.18 -68.80 -22.46
#